data_197b82dac54a79cf5e841fa31d0f6395
#
_entry.id   197b82dac54a79cf5e841fa31d0f6395
#
_cell.length_a   1.000
_cell.length_b   1.000
_cell.length_c   1.000
_cell.angle_alpha   90.00
_cell.angle_beta   90.00
_cell.angle_gamma   90.00
#
_symmetry.space_group_name_H-M   'P 1'
#
loop_
_entity.id
_entity.type
_entity.pdbx_description
1 polymer ?
#
loop_
_entity_poly.entity_id
_entity_poly.type
_entity_poly.pdbx_seq_one_letter_code
_entity_poly.pdbx_strand_id
1 'polypeptide(L)'
;RPGPRRALTDAALDRVDHLLDAAEAIPGRLADRRLAAQAAATVALARRHARRLRAADPLAVRVRPGAADAAAALAAGLRAWLAGAGRTDAQVTAAVVRRSGSSFRRGMAILPAERRRGMYAVYAFCRVVDDLADARIPAAERLSALADWRRRIAALSPDDPSPVVRELAWAAGRFDLPVAELHAVLDGMETDGADRVRIADDAAFDLYCRRVAGAVGVLSVRVFGAAGADGFALALGRTLQIVNVLRDVDADAAMDRVYVPLSRLGPDGTAADLLARPAFADACARLAQKAADGFRAAEAELRTLDRERLRPAILMMAAYRRLFEKMAARGWTDRRAARLTLRDKLAIAMQRTAAVPRG
;
A
#
# COMPACT_ATOMS: atom_id res chain seq x y z
N ARG A 1 18.71 29.87 -37.25
CA ARG A 1 18.66 28.50 -36.72
C ARG A 1 19.99 28.22 -36.03
N PRO A 2 20.02 27.62 -34.80
CA PRO A 2 21.27 27.25 -34.18
C PRO A 2 22.02 26.27 -35.05
N GLY A 3 23.36 26.45 -35.18
CA GLY A 3 24.18 25.55 -35.97
C GLY A 3 24.23 24.14 -35.37
N PRO A 4 24.59 23.10 -36.14
CA PRO A 4 24.53 21.68 -35.73
C PRO A 4 25.28 21.39 -34.42
N ARG A 5 26.37 22.11 -34.13
CA ARG A 5 27.13 21.99 -32.88
C ARG A 5 26.33 22.48 -31.66
N ARG A 6 25.59 23.59 -31.82
CA ARG A 6 24.72 24.13 -30.74
C ARG A 6 23.56 23.20 -30.45
N ALA A 7 22.93 22.62 -31.47
CA ALA A 7 21.87 21.64 -31.30
C ALA A 7 22.32 20.40 -30.53
N LEU A 8 23.53 19.90 -30.78
CA LEU A 8 24.10 18.76 -30.03
C LEU A 8 24.34 19.11 -28.55
N THR A 9 24.86 20.31 -28.29
CA THR A 9 25.10 20.79 -26.93
C THR A 9 23.77 20.96 -26.16
N ASP A 10 22.75 21.52 -26.80
CA ASP A 10 21.43 21.71 -26.19
C ASP A 10 20.77 20.35 -25.89
N ALA A 11 20.86 19.38 -26.81
CA ALA A 11 20.34 18.01 -26.55
C ALA A 11 21.07 17.31 -25.38
N ALA A 12 22.39 17.49 -25.28
CA ALA A 12 23.15 16.97 -24.14
C ALA A 12 22.72 17.63 -22.81
N LEU A 13 22.49 18.94 -22.81
CA LEU A 13 22.04 19.68 -21.63
C LEU A 13 20.61 19.34 -21.26
N ASP A 14 19.73 19.02 -22.21
CA ASP A 14 18.38 18.50 -21.91
C ASP A 14 18.45 17.17 -21.18
N ARG A 15 19.37 16.30 -21.59
CA ARG A 15 19.60 15.04 -20.88
C ARG A 15 20.14 15.25 -19.46
N VAL A 16 21.04 16.22 -19.28
CA VAL A 16 21.56 16.61 -17.96
C VAL A 16 20.44 17.13 -17.06
N ASP A 17 19.56 18.00 -17.58
CA ASP A 17 18.44 18.53 -16.79
C ASP A 17 17.49 17.41 -16.35
N HIS A 18 17.17 16.48 -17.24
CA HIS A 18 16.34 15.31 -16.90
C HIS A 18 16.98 14.45 -15.79
N LEU A 19 18.29 14.22 -15.84
CA LEU A 19 19.00 13.51 -14.77
C LEU A 19 19.03 14.29 -13.45
N LEU A 20 19.16 15.61 -13.51
CA LEU A 20 19.13 16.48 -12.35
C LEU A 20 17.75 16.54 -11.71
N ASP A 21 16.66 16.46 -12.49
CA ASP A 21 15.29 16.35 -11.98
C ASP A 21 15.10 15.06 -11.17
N ALA A 22 15.62 13.95 -11.70
CA ALA A 22 15.61 12.68 -10.97
C ALA A 22 16.46 12.73 -9.68
N ALA A 23 17.61 13.43 -9.74
CA ALA A 23 18.53 13.57 -8.59
C ALA A 23 18.02 14.52 -7.50
N GLU A 24 17.05 15.39 -7.78
CA GLU A 24 16.52 16.38 -6.82
C GLU A 24 15.87 15.74 -5.59
N ALA A 25 15.35 14.53 -5.73
CA ALA A 25 14.77 13.76 -4.63
C ALA A 25 15.81 13.06 -3.74
N ILE A 26 17.07 12.92 -4.18
CA ILE A 26 18.10 12.14 -3.48
C ILE A 26 18.40 12.70 -2.08
N PRO A 27 18.64 14.02 -1.87
CA PRO A 27 18.95 14.54 -0.54
C PRO A 27 17.91 14.20 0.51
N GLY A 28 16.63 14.22 0.14
CA GLY A 28 15.52 13.90 1.04
C GLY A 28 15.37 12.40 1.38
N ARG A 29 16.12 11.54 0.69
CA ARG A 29 16.12 10.08 0.89
C ARG A 29 17.31 9.59 1.72
N LEU A 30 18.34 10.43 1.90
CA LEU A 30 19.54 10.07 2.63
C LEU A 30 19.33 10.24 4.14
N ALA A 31 19.63 9.19 4.90
CA ALA A 31 19.54 9.21 6.36
C ALA A 31 20.67 10.01 7.02
N ASP A 32 21.86 10.01 6.40
CA ASP A 32 23.01 10.78 6.86
C ASP A 32 22.89 12.25 6.45
N ARG A 33 22.89 13.16 7.45
CA ARG A 33 22.79 14.61 7.21
C ARG A 33 23.92 15.19 6.37
N ARG A 34 25.13 14.63 6.50
CA ARG A 34 26.31 15.11 5.76
C ARG A 34 26.18 14.72 4.30
N LEU A 35 25.78 13.47 4.05
CA LEU A 35 25.52 13.00 2.68
C LEU A 35 24.32 13.72 2.05
N ALA A 36 23.25 13.97 2.79
CA ALA A 36 22.11 14.75 2.33
C ALA A 36 22.51 16.19 1.95
N ALA A 37 23.32 16.84 2.79
CA ALA A 37 23.85 18.18 2.53
C ALA A 37 24.77 18.21 1.31
N GLN A 38 25.67 17.24 1.18
CA GLN A 38 26.57 17.11 0.05
C GLN A 38 25.79 16.87 -1.25
N ALA A 39 24.82 15.96 -1.24
CA ALA A 39 23.98 15.69 -2.42
C ALA A 39 23.20 16.93 -2.86
N ALA A 40 22.59 17.67 -1.90
CA ALA A 40 21.87 18.90 -2.20
C ALA A 40 22.77 19.99 -2.78
N ALA A 41 23.97 20.16 -2.22
CA ALA A 41 24.96 21.11 -2.73
C ALA A 41 25.40 20.74 -4.14
N THR A 42 25.66 19.45 -4.39
CA THR A 42 26.08 18.94 -5.72
C THR A 42 25.01 19.16 -6.78
N VAL A 43 23.73 18.81 -6.49
CA VAL A 43 22.62 19.02 -7.43
C VAL A 43 22.43 20.52 -7.72
N ALA A 44 22.48 21.37 -6.70
CA ALA A 44 22.33 22.82 -6.86
C ALA A 44 23.46 23.41 -7.73
N LEU A 45 24.70 22.99 -7.51
CA LEU A 45 25.86 23.43 -8.30
C LEU A 45 25.74 22.98 -9.76
N ALA A 46 25.38 21.70 -9.98
CA ALA A 46 25.24 21.14 -11.32
C ALA A 46 24.13 21.85 -12.12
N ARG A 47 22.96 22.13 -11.52
CA ARG A 47 21.89 22.91 -12.16
C ARG A 47 22.33 24.33 -12.57
N ARG A 48 23.07 25.00 -11.70
CA ARG A 48 23.59 26.34 -12.01
C ARG A 48 24.64 26.30 -13.12
N HIS A 49 25.48 25.28 -13.11
CA HIS A 49 26.48 25.08 -14.16
C HIS A 49 25.83 24.74 -15.51
N ALA A 50 24.83 23.87 -15.54
CA ALA A 50 24.04 23.57 -16.74
C ALA A 50 23.39 24.85 -17.35
N ARG A 51 22.80 25.70 -16.49
CA ARG A 51 22.24 27.00 -16.94
C ARG A 51 23.30 27.94 -17.54
N ARG A 52 24.49 27.99 -16.95
CA ARG A 52 25.60 28.77 -17.52
C ARG A 52 26.06 28.22 -18.86
N LEU A 53 26.15 26.91 -19.02
CA LEU A 53 26.48 26.26 -20.29
C LEU A 53 25.42 26.52 -21.37
N ARG A 54 24.15 26.69 -21.00
CA ARG A 54 23.09 27.11 -21.92
C ARG A 54 23.22 28.57 -22.34
N ALA A 55 23.65 29.43 -21.42
CA ALA A 55 23.80 30.86 -21.68
C ALA A 55 25.04 31.24 -22.47
N ALA A 56 26.06 30.37 -22.46
CA ALA A 56 27.33 30.59 -23.17
C ALA A 56 27.57 29.50 -24.24
N ASP A 57 28.44 29.73 -25.20
CA ASP A 57 28.96 28.67 -26.08
C ASP A 57 30.14 27.95 -25.38
N PRO A 58 29.93 26.73 -24.84
CA PRO A 58 30.97 26.03 -24.10
C PRO A 58 32.14 25.60 -24.95
N LEU A 59 32.03 25.66 -26.31
CA LEU A 59 33.07 25.35 -27.23
C LEU A 59 33.94 26.60 -27.55
N ALA A 60 33.36 27.80 -27.34
CA ALA A 60 34.05 29.06 -27.55
C ALA A 60 34.68 29.61 -26.26
N VAL A 61 34.03 29.37 -25.10
CA VAL A 61 34.48 29.94 -23.82
C VAL A 61 34.47 28.86 -22.74
N ARG A 62 35.53 28.79 -21.94
CA ARG A 62 35.62 27.91 -20.80
C ARG A 62 34.67 28.39 -19.67
N VAL A 63 33.52 27.74 -19.55
CA VAL A 63 32.51 28.02 -18.48
C VAL A 63 32.98 27.40 -17.17
N ARG A 64 33.08 28.20 -16.11
CA ARG A 64 33.40 27.75 -14.75
C ARG A 64 32.33 28.21 -13.77
N PRO A 65 32.06 27.41 -12.69
CA PRO A 65 31.26 27.90 -11.58
C PRO A 65 31.89 29.11 -10.93
N GLY A 66 31.10 30.14 -10.62
CA GLY A 66 31.57 31.34 -9.95
C GLY A 66 31.28 31.31 -8.45
N ALA A 67 31.71 32.33 -7.73
CA ALA A 67 31.49 32.47 -6.29
C ALA A 67 30.01 32.43 -5.91
N ALA A 68 29.12 33.04 -6.74
CA ALA A 68 27.66 32.99 -6.53
C ALA A 68 27.07 31.57 -6.69
N ASP A 69 27.68 30.72 -7.51
CA ASP A 69 27.27 29.33 -7.68
C ASP A 69 27.70 28.50 -6.46
N ALA A 70 28.92 28.70 -5.97
CA ALA A 70 29.41 28.09 -4.76
C ALA A 70 28.58 28.50 -3.53
N ALA A 71 28.25 29.77 -3.37
CA ALA A 71 27.39 30.26 -2.30
C ALA A 71 25.99 29.64 -2.33
N ALA A 72 25.39 29.51 -3.52
CA ALA A 72 24.08 28.89 -3.67
C ALA A 72 24.12 27.37 -3.39
N ALA A 73 25.20 26.69 -3.76
CA ALA A 73 25.40 25.26 -3.45
C ALA A 73 25.57 25.06 -1.93
N LEU A 74 26.38 25.90 -1.28
CA LEU A 74 26.53 25.89 0.20
C LEU A 74 25.20 26.15 0.90
N ALA A 75 24.42 27.13 0.44
CA ALA A 75 23.09 27.42 1.01
C ALA A 75 22.11 26.24 0.82
N ALA A 76 22.16 25.54 -0.31
CA ALA A 76 21.37 24.32 -0.53
C ALA A 76 21.78 23.20 0.41
N GLY A 77 23.09 22.96 0.57
CA GLY A 77 23.64 21.99 1.50
C GLY A 77 23.28 22.31 2.96
N LEU A 78 23.43 23.58 3.36
CA LEU A 78 23.07 24.04 4.71
C LEU A 78 21.56 23.87 4.99
N ARG A 79 20.70 24.21 4.03
CA ARG A 79 19.25 23.96 4.18
C ARG A 79 18.94 22.49 4.36
N ALA A 80 19.55 21.60 3.55
CA ALA A 80 19.39 20.17 3.69
C ALA A 80 19.90 19.65 5.04
N TRP A 81 21.01 20.18 5.53
CA TRP A 81 21.57 19.84 6.85
C TRP A 81 20.69 20.33 8.00
N LEU A 82 20.14 21.55 7.92
CA LEU A 82 19.23 22.13 8.92
C LEU A 82 17.86 21.47 8.91
N ALA A 83 17.37 21.05 7.74
CA ALA A 83 16.13 20.28 7.60
C ALA A 83 16.20 18.92 8.31
N GLY A 84 17.40 18.49 8.68
CA GLY A 84 17.65 17.26 9.40
C GLY A 84 17.95 16.10 8.49
N ALA A 85 18.40 14.98 9.09
CA ALA A 85 18.52 13.71 8.41
C ALA A 85 17.19 13.37 7.72
N GLY A 86 17.27 12.72 6.56
CA GLY A 86 16.11 12.18 5.86
C GLY A 86 15.15 11.50 6.83
N ARG A 87 13.90 11.40 6.47
CA ARG A 87 12.88 10.76 7.32
C ARG A 87 13.41 9.44 7.84
N THR A 88 13.22 9.20 9.14
CA THR A 88 13.47 7.86 9.69
C THR A 88 12.57 6.83 8.97
N ASP A 89 12.97 5.58 8.96
CA ASP A 89 12.18 4.52 8.33
C ASP A 89 10.75 4.49 8.87
N ALA A 90 10.58 4.67 10.20
CA ALA A 90 9.27 4.81 10.83
C ALA A 90 8.46 6.03 10.32
N GLN A 91 9.13 7.14 9.99
CA GLN A 91 8.46 8.29 9.41
C GLN A 91 8.08 8.06 7.94
N VAL A 92 8.86 7.26 7.21
CA VAL A 92 8.53 6.87 5.83
C VAL A 92 7.28 5.99 5.82
N THR A 93 7.23 4.93 6.62
CA THR A 93 6.04 4.06 6.71
C THR A 93 4.81 4.81 7.20
N ALA A 94 4.96 5.69 8.20
CA ALA A 94 3.89 6.57 8.66
C ALA A 94 3.39 7.52 7.55
N ALA A 95 4.26 7.97 6.65
CA ALA A 95 3.87 8.80 5.51
C ALA A 95 3.11 8.00 4.46
N VAL A 96 3.45 6.74 4.21
CA VAL A 96 2.68 5.83 3.34
C VAL A 96 1.25 5.68 3.88
N VAL A 97 1.11 5.37 5.18
CA VAL A 97 -0.20 5.23 5.84
C VAL A 97 -1.03 6.52 5.75
N ARG A 98 -0.41 7.70 5.92
CA ARG A 98 -1.14 8.98 5.82
C ARG A 98 -1.65 9.26 4.42
N ARG A 99 -0.85 8.97 3.39
CA ARG A 99 -1.20 9.21 1.97
C ARG A 99 -2.27 8.28 1.44
N SER A 100 -2.35 7.05 1.95
CA SER A 100 -3.32 6.05 1.48
C SER A 100 -4.79 6.44 1.71
N GLY A 101 -5.07 7.39 2.61
CA GLY A 101 -6.46 7.77 2.95
C GLY A 101 -7.29 6.66 3.59
N SER A 102 -6.70 5.52 3.89
CA SER A 102 -7.36 4.30 4.35
C SER A 102 -8.13 4.48 5.67
N SER A 103 -9.29 3.85 5.76
CA SER A 103 -10.08 3.72 6.99
C SER A 103 -9.32 2.96 8.10
N PHE A 104 -8.39 2.07 7.72
CA PHE A 104 -7.51 1.34 8.65
C PHE A 104 -6.67 2.27 9.53
N ARG A 105 -6.30 3.45 9.05
CA ARG A 105 -5.54 4.44 9.83
C ARG A 105 -6.20 4.78 11.17
N ARG A 106 -7.53 4.86 11.22
CA ARG A 106 -8.25 5.18 12.47
C ARG A 106 -8.17 4.04 13.48
N GLY A 107 -8.25 2.79 13.02
CA GLY A 107 -8.05 1.61 13.85
C GLY A 107 -6.63 1.51 14.39
N MET A 108 -5.63 1.83 13.56
CA MET A 108 -4.23 1.84 13.98
C MET A 108 -3.89 2.98 14.95
N ALA A 109 -4.60 4.11 14.88
CA ALA A 109 -4.32 5.29 15.71
C ALA A 109 -4.56 5.07 17.21
N ILE A 110 -5.38 4.10 17.60
CA ILE A 110 -5.67 3.77 18.99
C ILE A 110 -4.60 2.89 19.64
N LEU A 111 -3.69 2.33 18.84
CA LEU A 111 -2.62 1.46 19.34
C LEU A 111 -1.56 2.25 20.12
N PRO A 112 -0.93 1.65 21.13
CA PRO A 112 0.29 2.16 21.73
C PRO A 112 1.36 2.45 20.66
N ALA A 113 2.25 3.40 20.92
CA ALA A 113 3.18 3.93 19.93
C ALA A 113 4.01 2.83 19.21
N GLU A 114 4.52 1.86 19.96
CA GLU A 114 5.33 0.77 19.41
C GLU A 114 4.50 -0.16 18.51
N ARG A 115 3.31 -0.58 18.94
CA ARG A 115 2.41 -1.42 18.14
C ARG A 115 1.89 -0.67 16.91
N ARG A 116 1.64 0.62 17.05
CA ARG A 116 1.26 1.48 15.92
C ARG A 116 2.38 1.57 14.88
N ARG A 117 3.66 1.67 15.32
CA ARG A 117 4.82 1.61 14.42
C ARG A 117 4.86 0.26 13.68
N GLY A 118 4.69 -0.87 14.38
CA GLY A 118 4.64 -2.20 13.78
C GLY A 118 3.52 -2.33 12.75
N MET A 119 2.31 -1.86 13.07
CA MET A 119 1.20 -1.84 12.13
C MET A 119 1.46 -0.95 10.92
N TYR A 120 2.17 0.17 11.09
CA TYR A 120 2.55 1.02 9.96
C TYR A 120 3.58 0.35 9.06
N ALA A 121 4.49 -0.47 9.60
CA ALA A 121 5.42 -1.27 8.81
C ALA A 121 4.67 -2.33 7.97
N VAL A 122 3.80 -3.12 8.59
CA VAL A 122 2.95 -4.11 7.90
C VAL A 122 2.08 -3.45 6.83
N TYR A 123 1.38 -2.37 7.19
CA TYR A 123 0.51 -1.66 6.25
C TYR A 123 1.29 -1.05 5.08
N ALA A 124 2.45 -0.45 5.35
CA ALA A 124 3.29 0.13 4.30
C ALA A 124 3.80 -0.93 3.32
N PHE A 125 4.16 -2.11 3.81
CA PHE A 125 4.49 -3.26 2.95
C PHE A 125 3.30 -3.62 2.06
N CYS A 126 2.13 -3.93 2.66
CA CYS A 126 0.93 -4.28 1.90
C CYS A 126 0.60 -3.23 0.85
N ARG A 127 0.66 -1.94 1.20
CA ARG A 127 0.32 -0.86 0.28
C ARG A 127 1.32 -0.72 -0.87
N VAL A 128 2.60 -0.91 -0.61
CA VAL A 128 3.63 -0.81 -1.68
C VAL A 128 3.50 -1.97 -2.67
N VAL A 129 3.25 -3.20 -2.21
CA VAL A 129 3.09 -4.34 -3.11
C VAL A 129 1.74 -4.32 -3.86
N ASP A 130 0.69 -3.76 -3.25
CA ASP A 130 -0.60 -3.45 -3.86
C ASP A 130 -0.44 -2.39 -4.99
N ASP A 131 0.22 -1.26 -4.69
CA ASP A 131 0.51 -0.23 -5.69
C ASP A 131 1.35 -0.76 -6.87
N LEU A 132 2.23 -1.76 -6.63
CA LEU A 132 2.99 -2.42 -7.70
C LEU A 132 2.09 -3.32 -8.56
N ALA A 133 1.18 -4.08 -7.94
CA ALA A 133 0.22 -4.92 -8.67
C ALA A 133 -0.76 -4.08 -9.51
N ASP A 134 -1.07 -2.86 -9.06
CA ASP A 134 -1.96 -1.91 -9.74
C ASP A 134 -1.25 -0.98 -10.73
N ALA A 135 0.09 -1.05 -10.82
CA ALA A 135 0.86 -0.14 -11.66
C ALA A 135 0.51 -0.30 -13.15
N ARG A 136 0.38 0.83 -13.86
CA ARG A 136 0.08 0.87 -15.31
C ARG A 136 1.34 0.62 -16.15
N ILE A 137 1.95 -0.52 -15.94
CA ILE A 137 3.13 -1.03 -16.67
C ILE A 137 2.83 -2.47 -17.12
N PRO A 138 3.60 -3.06 -18.05
CA PRO A 138 3.39 -4.45 -18.49
C PRO A 138 3.37 -5.45 -17.32
N ALA A 139 2.54 -6.49 -17.39
CA ALA A 139 2.43 -7.51 -16.33
C ALA A 139 3.78 -8.15 -15.99
N ALA A 140 4.62 -8.38 -16.99
CA ALA A 140 5.98 -8.92 -16.76
C ALA A 140 6.83 -8.04 -15.84
N GLU A 141 6.71 -6.72 -15.95
CA GLU A 141 7.43 -5.77 -15.10
C GLU A 141 6.83 -5.74 -13.68
N ARG A 142 5.49 -5.79 -13.54
CA ARG A 142 4.81 -5.91 -12.24
C ARG A 142 5.25 -7.17 -11.50
N LEU A 143 5.18 -8.31 -12.18
CA LEU A 143 5.57 -9.61 -11.60
C LEU A 143 7.06 -9.66 -11.26
N SER A 144 7.93 -9.07 -12.10
CA SER A 144 9.36 -8.95 -11.79
C SER A 144 9.62 -8.11 -10.54
N ALA A 145 8.90 -6.99 -10.38
CA ALA A 145 9.00 -6.15 -9.19
C ALA A 145 8.49 -6.87 -7.93
N LEU A 146 7.39 -7.64 -8.02
CA LEU A 146 6.89 -8.48 -6.92
C LEU A 146 7.88 -9.61 -6.57
N ALA A 147 8.53 -10.22 -7.57
CA ALA A 147 9.58 -11.21 -7.34
C ALA A 147 10.82 -10.60 -6.63
N ASP A 148 11.16 -9.33 -6.90
CA ASP A 148 12.19 -8.62 -6.13
C ASP A 148 11.78 -8.44 -4.66
N TRP A 149 10.54 -8.05 -4.40
CA TRP A 149 10.01 -7.99 -3.05
C TRP A 149 10.04 -9.36 -2.36
N ARG A 150 9.72 -10.43 -3.07
CA ARG A 150 9.81 -11.81 -2.53
C ARG A 150 11.22 -12.16 -2.06
N ARG A 151 12.25 -11.80 -2.84
CA ARG A 151 13.66 -11.99 -2.44
C ARG A 151 14.01 -11.20 -1.19
N ARG A 152 13.58 -9.94 -1.11
CA ARG A 152 13.82 -9.06 0.06
C ARG A 152 13.12 -9.57 1.32
N ILE A 153 11.89 -10.07 1.18
CA ILE A 153 11.15 -10.66 2.31
C ILE A 153 11.80 -11.96 2.78
N ALA A 154 12.32 -12.80 1.87
CA ALA A 154 13.06 -14.01 2.24
C ALA A 154 14.35 -13.70 3.01
N ALA A 155 15.04 -12.62 2.67
CA ALA A 155 16.26 -12.16 3.35
C ALA A 155 15.96 -11.31 4.60
N LEU A 156 14.85 -10.59 4.60
CA LEU A 156 14.31 -9.66 5.62
C LEU A 156 15.39 -9.01 6.51
N SER A 157 16.19 -8.13 5.92
CA SER A 157 17.37 -7.54 6.54
C SER A 157 17.12 -6.12 7.09
N PRO A 158 17.68 -5.74 8.25
CA PRO A 158 17.70 -4.36 8.73
C PRO A 158 18.58 -3.45 7.88
N ASP A 159 19.43 -4.00 7.00
CA ASP A 159 20.35 -3.26 6.13
C ASP A 159 19.82 -3.14 4.68
N ASP A 160 18.58 -3.58 4.43
CA ASP A 160 17.97 -3.45 3.11
C ASP A 160 17.91 -1.98 2.66
N PRO A 161 18.14 -1.65 1.37
CA PRO A 161 18.06 -0.28 0.87
C PRO A 161 16.66 0.34 1.03
N SER A 162 15.60 -0.47 1.10
CA SER A 162 14.23 0.01 1.30
C SER A 162 13.91 0.30 2.77
N PRO A 163 13.51 1.52 3.13
CA PRO A 163 13.08 1.84 4.48
C PRO A 163 11.84 1.04 4.93
N VAL A 164 11.00 0.62 3.98
CA VAL A 164 9.82 -0.22 4.29
C VAL A 164 10.25 -1.63 4.69
N VAL A 165 11.25 -2.21 4.00
CA VAL A 165 11.79 -3.54 4.35
C VAL A 165 12.51 -3.48 5.70
N ARG A 166 13.31 -2.45 5.98
CA ARG A 166 13.97 -2.29 7.30
C ARG A 166 12.97 -2.18 8.45
N GLU A 167 11.90 -1.38 8.29
CA GLU A 167 10.84 -1.28 9.30
C GLU A 167 10.07 -2.61 9.44
N LEU A 168 9.87 -3.32 8.35
CA LEU A 168 9.22 -4.63 8.39
C LEU A 168 10.12 -5.67 9.08
N ALA A 169 11.44 -5.66 8.85
CA ALA A 169 12.40 -6.49 9.54
C ALA A 169 12.39 -6.21 11.05
N TRP A 170 12.38 -4.93 11.44
CA TRP A 170 12.22 -4.55 12.85
C TRP A 170 10.89 -5.08 13.44
N ALA A 171 9.78 -4.91 12.72
CA ALA A 171 8.47 -5.36 13.19
C ALA A 171 8.40 -6.89 13.29
N ALA A 172 8.99 -7.61 12.32
CA ALA A 172 9.04 -9.07 12.33
C ALA A 172 9.79 -9.61 13.56
N GLY A 173 10.96 -9.07 13.86
CA GLY A 173 11.71 -9.46 15.05
C GLY A 173 11.03 -9.03 16.37
N ARG A 174 10.33 -7.86 16.38
CA ARG A 174 9.71 -7.33 17.60
C ARG A 174 8.40 -8.01 17.96
N PHE A 175 7.64 -8.48 16.98
CA PHE A 175 6.29 -9.02 17.16
C PHE A 175 6.15 -10.48 16.70
N ASP A 176 7.25 -11.13 16.38
CA ASP A 176 7.28 -12.52 15.88
C ASP A 176 6.33 -12.69 14.68
N LEU A 177 6.51 -11.83 13.65
CA LEU A 177 5.65 -11.90 12.47
C LEU A 177 6.03 -13.14 11.63
N PRO A 178 5.07 -14.01 11.30
CA PRO A 178 5.35 -15.16 10.47
C PRO A 178 5.66 -14.73 9.03
N VAL A 179 6.90 -14.95 8.60
CA VAL A 179 7.39 -14.60 7.24
C VAL A 179 6.54 -15.26 6.16
N ALA A 180 6.00 -16.45 6.44
CA ALA A 180 5.08 -17.15 5.54
C ALA A 180 3.84 -16.31 5.19
N GLU A 181 3.34 -15.49 6.12
CA GLU A 181 2.19 -14.62 5.86
C GLU A 181 2.56 -13.43 4.97
N LEU A 182 3.79 -12.92 5.06
CA LEU A 182 4.30 -11.91 4.14
C LEU A 182 4.41 -12.47 2.72
N HIS A 183 4.88 -13.70 2.56
CA HIS A 183 4.89 -14.39 1.27
C HIS A 183 3.47 -14.65 0.76
N ALA A 184 2.53 -15.02 1.62
CA ALA A 184 1.14 -15.20 1.22
C ALA A 184 0.51 -13.91 0.66
N VAL A 185 0.82 -12.74 1.24
CA VAL A 185 0.40 -11.45 0.67
C VAL A 185 0.97 -11.27 -0.74
N LEU A 186 2.26 -11.55 -0.95
CA LEU A 186 2.87 -11.46 -2.28
C LEU A 186 2.23 -12.42 -3.29
N ASP A 187 1.90 -13.65 -2.88
CA ASP A 187 1.17 -14.61 -3.74
C ASP A 187 -0.20 -14.08 -4.18
N GLY A 188 -0.87 -13.32 -3.30
CA GLY A 188 -2.11 -12.63 -3.65
C GLY A 188 -1.89 -11.50 -4.63
N MET A 189 -0.86 -10.69 -4.42
CA MET A 189 -0.51 -9.57 -5.30
C MET A 189 -0.03 -10.04 -6.68
N GLU A 190 0.60 -11.22 -6.79
CA GLU A 190 0.94 -11.83 -8.08
C GLU A 190 -0.33 -12.17 -8.89
N THR A 191 -1.42 -12.57 -8.21
CA THR A 191 -2.72 -12.75 -8.87
C THR A 191 -3.24 -11.42 -9.40
N ASP A 192 -3.19 -10.34 -8.61
CA ASP A 192 -3.67 -9.01 -9.00
C ASP A 192 -2.74 -8.33 -10.02
N GLY A 193 -1.47 -8.72 -10.05
CA GLY A 193 -0.46 -8.23 -11.00
C GLY A 193 -0.62 -8.76 -12.44
N ALA A 194 -1.51 -9.70 -12.70
CA ALA A 194 -1.84 -10.15 -14.05
C ALA A 194 -2.57 -9.05 -14.84
N ASP A 195 -2.48 -9.09 -16.19
CA ASP A 195 -3.22 -8.16 -17.06
C ASP A 195 -4.74 -8.39 -16.98
N ARG A 196 -5.13 -9.58 -16.58
CA ARG A 196 -6.51 -10.02 -16.46
C ARG A 196 -6.66 -10.92 -15.25
N VAL A 197 -7.63 -10.65 -14.38
CA VAL A 197 -7.92 -11.49 -13.23
C VAL A 197 -9.26 -12.21 -13.40
N ARG A 198 -9.22 -13.53 -13.31
CA ARG A 198 -10.39 -14.41 -13.30
C ARG A 198 -10.17 -15.51 -12.26
N ILE A 199 -11.09 -15.60 -11.33
CA ILE A 199 -11.07 -16.64 -10.30
C ILE A 199 -11.86 -17.85 -10.82
N ALA A 200 -11.24 -19.01 -10.85
CA ALA A 200 -11.85 -20.19 -11.48
C ALA A 200 -13.08 -20.69 -10.71
N ASP A 201 -12.92 -20.88 -9.41
CA ASP A 201 -13.92 -21.51 -8.54
C ASP A 201 -13.88 -20.99 -7.12
N ASP A 202 -14.73 -21.53 -6.25
CA ASP A 202 -14.82 -21.12 -4.83
C ASP A 202 -13.55 -21.43 -4.04
N ALA A 203 -12.83 -22.51 -4.37
CA ALA A 203 -11.59 -22.85 -3.68
C ALA A 203 -10.48 -21.85 -4.01
N ALA A 204 -10.35 -21.47 -5.30
CA ALA A 204 -9.45 -20.41 -5.75
C ALA A 204 -9.81 -19.05 -5.12
N PHE A 205 -11.11 -18.75 -4.99
CA PHE A 205 -11.58 -17.53 -4.33
C PHE A 205 -11.22 -17.51 -2.84
N ASP A 206 -11.41 -18.61 -2.14
CA ASP A 206 -11.05 -18.73 -0.72
C ASP A 206 -9.55 -18.60 -0.50
N LEU A 207 -8.76 -19.20 -1.38
CA LEU A 207 -7.31 -19.09 -1.34
C LEU A 207 -6.86 -17.63 -1.60
N TYR A 208 -7.45 -16.96 -2.58
CA TYR A 208 -7.20 -15.55 -2.85
C TYR A 208 -7.50 -14.68 -1.62
N CYS A 209 -8.71 -14.78 -1.06
CA CYS A 209 -9.10 -14.02 0.14
C CYS A 209 -8.19 -14.31 1.35
N ARG A 210 -7.76 -15.57 1.50
CA ARG A 210 -6.80 -15.96 2.54
C ARG A 210 -5.46 -15.26 2.35
N ARG A 211 -4.98 -15.15 1.11
CA ARG A 211 -3.69 -14.57 0.76
C ARG A 211 -3.69 -13.05 0.94
N VAL A 212 -4.64 -12.35 0.33
CA VAL A 212 -4.65 -10.86 0.30
C VAL A 212 -5.13 -10.22 1.61
N ALA A 213 -5.92 -10.93 2.42
CA ALA A 213 -6.52 -10.35 3.62
C ALA A 213 -6.39 -11.22 4.87
N GLY A 214 -6.55 -12.54 4.76
CA GLY A 214 -6.33 -13.44 5.89
C GLY A 214 -4.92 -13.34 6.45
N ALA A 215 -3.91 -13.35 5.57
CA ALA A 215 -2.51 -13.17 5.96
C ALA A 215 -2.27 -11.83 6.68
N VAL A 216 -2.83 -10.75 6.16
CA VAL A 216 -2.76 -9.42 6.81
C VAL A 216 -3.42 -9.44 8.19
N GLY A 217 -4.51 -10.18 8.34
CA GLY A 217 -5.17 -10.40 9.63
C GLY A 217 -4.24 -11.04 10.65
N VAL A 218 -3.56 -12.14 10.28
CA VAL A 218 -2.58 -12.84 11.14
C VAL A 218 -1.44 -11.91 11.54
N LEU A 219 -0.83 -11.21 10.58
CA LEU A 219 0.22 -10.23 10.86
C LEU A 219 -0.27 -9.15 11.85
N SER A 220 -1.52 -8.69 11.68
CA SER A 220 -2.11 -7.66 12.54
C SER A 220 -2.28 -8.13 13.98
N VAL A 221 -2.83 -9.32 14.22
CA VAL A 221 -3.07 -9.81 15.60
C VAL A 221 -1.77 -10.09 16.34
N ARG A 222 -0.68 -10.46 15.64
CA ARG A 222 0.66 -10.55 16.23
C ARG A 222 1.12 -9.17 16.73
N VAL A 223 1.00 -8.13 15.89
CA VAL A 223 1.32 -6.76 16.32
C VAL A 223 0.43 -6.29 17.46
N PHE A 224 -0.85 -6.67 17.48
CA PHE A 224 -1.76 -6.33 18.60
C PHE A 224 -1.38 -7.08 19.90
N GLY A 225 -0.55 -8.12 19.82
CA GLY A 225 -0.17 -8.97 20.94
C GLY A 225 -1.29 -9.92 21.38
N ALA A 226 -2.16 -10.28 20.47
CA ALA A 226 -3.21 -11.27 20.65
C ALA A 226 -2.75 -12.61 20.04
N ALA A 227 -1.65 -13.16 20.55
CA ALA A 227 -1.18 -14.49 20.16
C ALA A 227 -2.31 -15.52 20.44
N GLY A 228 -2.52 -16.44 19.51
CA GLY A 228 -3.62 -17.41 19.58
C GLY A 228 -4.92 -16.95 18.90
N ALA A 229 -5.00 -15.71 18.39
CA ALA A 229 -6.16 -15.21 17.63
C ALA A 229 -6.01 -15.40 16.10
N ASP A 230 -5.10 -16.26 15.64
CA ASP A 230 -4.83 -16.44 14.21
C ASP A 230 -6.07 -16.97 13.46
N GLY A 231 -6.86 -17.89 14.06
CA GLY A 231 -8.12 -18.38 13.50
C GLY A 231 -9.11 -17.25 13.26
N PHE A 232 -9.37 -16.44 14.29
CA PHE A 232 -10.21 -15.24 14.21
C PHE A 232 -9.70 -14.28 13.12
N ALA A 233 -8.39 -14.03 13.08
CA ALA A 233 -7.77 -13.10 12.13
C ALA A 233 -7.94 -13.58 10.68
N LEU A 234 -7.74 -14.87 10.41
CA LEU A 234 -7.96 -15.49 9.11
C LEU A 234 -9.43 -15.41 8.68
N ALA A 235 -10.35 -15.77 9.58
CA ALA A 235 -11.79 -15.74 9.31
C ALA A 235 -12.27 -14.32 9.03
N LEU A 236 -11.89 -13.37 9.90
CA LEU A 236 -12.26 -11.96 9.72
C LEU A 236 -11.64 -11.39 8.45
N GLY A 237 -10.33 -11.59 8.20
CA GLY A 237 -9.66 -11.08 7.01
C GLY A 237 -10.34 -11.54 5.72
N ARG A 238 -10.63 -12.84 5.57
CA ARG A 238 -11.39 -13.39 4.44
C ARG A 238 -12.76 -12.70 4.29
N THR A 239 -13.48 -12.53 5.39
CA THR A 239 -14.80 -11.89 5.40
C THR A 239 -14.72 -10.45 4.91
N LEU A 240 -13.73 -9.68 5.38
CA LEU A 240 -13.52 -8.30 4.94
C LEU A 240 -13.18 -8.25 3.44
N GLN A 241 -12.42 -9.21 2.92
CA GLN A 241 -12.10 -9.27 1.49
C GLN A 241 -13.32 -9.59 0.64
N ILE A 242 -14.20 -10.49 1.08
CA ILE A 242 -15.48 -10.74 0.38
C ILE A 242 -16.28 -9.43 0.29
N VAL A 243 -16.32 -8.65 1.37
CA VAL A 243 -17.02 -7.35 1.37
C VAL A 243 -16.36 -6.35 0.40
N ASN A 244 -15.01 -6.34 0.30
CA ASN A 244 -14.31 -5.52 -0.70
C ASN A 244 -14.69 -5.93 -2.12
N VAL A 245 -14.61 -7.21 -2.45
CA VAL A 245 -14.98 -7.73 -3.77
C VAL A 245 -16.43 -7.35 -4.14
N LEU A 246 -17.36 -7.48 -3.22
CA LEU A 246 -18.77 -7.11 -3.46
C LEU A 246 -18.98 -5.59 -3.58
N ARG A 247 -18.13 -4.79 -2.95
CA ARG A 247 -18.20 -3.32 -3.00
C ARG A 247 -17.62 -2.74 -4.27
N ASP A 248 -16.54 -3.32 -4.77
CA ASP A 248 -15.66 -2.70 -5.76
C ASP A 248 -15.86 -3.30 -7.18
N VAL A 249 -16.91 -4.11 -7.39
CA VAL A 249 -17.21 -4.85 -8.62
C VAL A 249 -17.00 -4.03 -9.90
N ASP A 250 -17.55 -2.82 -9.99
CA ASP A 250 -17.46 -2.01 -11.21
C ASP A 250 -16.07 -1.38 -11.38
N ALA A 251 -15.40 -1.05 -10.28
CA ALA A 251 -14.04 -0.52 -10.30
C ALA A 251 -13.04 -1.60 -10.71
N ASP A 252 -13.20 -2.82 -10.21
CA ASP A 252 -12.38 -3.98 -10.56
C ASP A 252 -12.60 -4.38 -12.04
N ALA A 253 -13.85 -4.39 -12.49
CA ALA A 253 -14.18 -4.70 -13.88
C ALA A 253 -13.57 -3.69 -14.86
N ALA A 254 -13.43 -2.42 -14.49
CA ALA A 254 -12.77 -1.41 -15.30
C ALA A 254 -11.26 -1.68 -15.49
N MET A 255 -10.67 -2.53 -14.65
CA MET A 255 -9.29 -3.03 -14.77
C MET A 255 -9.21 -4.46 -15.32
N ASP A 256 -10.30 -4.97 -15.93
CA ASP A 256 -10.48 -6.34 -16.38
C ASP A 256 -10.28 -7.41 -15.30
N ARG A 257 -10.69 -7.08 -14.06
CA ARG A 257 -10.64 -7.97 -12.90
C ARG A 257 -12.05 -8.39 -12.50
N VAL A 258 -12.29 -9.71 -12.45
CA VAL A 258 -13.54 -10.29 -11.96
C VAL A 258 -13.21 -11.36 -10.92
N TYR A 259 -13.44 -11.01 -9.66
CA TYR A 259 -13.15 -11.89 -8.52
C TYR A 259 -14.29 -12.86 -8.20
N VAL A 260 -15.51 -12.60 -8.70
CA VAL A 260 -16.62 -13.57 -8.57
C VAL A 260 -16.27 -14.84 -9.35
N PRO A 261 -16.32 -16.03 -8.72
CA PRO A 261 -15.87 -17.28 -9.35
C PRO A 261 -16.54 -17.59 -10.68
N LEU A 262 -15.77 -17.94 -11.71
CA LEU A 262 -16.28 -18.35 -13.04
C LEU A 262 -17.19 -19.56 -12.96
N SER A 263 -16.92 -20.51 -12.03
CA SER A 263 -17.80 -21.65 -11.77
C SER A 263 -19.25 -21.26 -11.45
N ARG A 264 -19.47 -20.02 -11.02
CA ARG A 264 -20.79 -19.45 -10.73
C ARG A 264 -21.35 -18.61 -11.87
N LEU A 265 -20.49 -18.12 -12.75
CA LEU A 265 -20.84 -17.21 -13.84
C LEU A 265 -20.95 -17.93 -15.19
N GLY A 266 -20.35 -19.11 -15.33
CA GLY A 266 -20.24 -19.84 -16.60
C GLY A 266 -18.93 -19.53 -17.34
N PRO A 267 -18.85 -19.82 -18.65
CA PRO A 267 -17.63 -19.68 -19.44
C PRO A 267 -17.00 -18.30 -19.32
N ASP A 268 -15.68 -18.21 -19.49
CA ASP A 268 -14.97 -16.93 -19.45
C ASP A 268 -15.42 -15.97 -20.55
N GLY A 269 -15.22 -14.67 -20.35
CA GLY A 269 -15.63 -13.59 -21.23
C GLY A 269 -14.99 -12.27 -20.81
N THR A 270 -15.34 -11.17 -21.44
CA THR A 270 -14.94 -9.85 -20.98
C THR A 270 -15.55 -9.56 -19.60
N ALA A 271 -14.92 -8.67 -18.81
CA ALA A 271 -15.49 -8.29 -17.52
C ALA A 271 -16.94 -7.76 -17.68
N ALA A 272 -17.19 -6.95 -18.71
CA ALA A 272 -18.54 -6.42 -18.99
C ALA A 272 -19.56 -7.54 -19.26
N ASP A 273 -19.19 -8.55 -20.07
CA ASP A 273 -20.07 -9.69 -20.36
C ASP A 273 -20.39 -10.48 -19.09
N LEU A 274 -19.37 -10.75 -18.26
CA LEU A 274 -19.53 -11.48 -17.01
C LEU A 274 -20.47 -10.76 -16.04
N LEU A 275 -20.32 -9.46 -15.90
CA LEU A 275 -21.16 -8.63 -15.03
C LEU A 275 -22.60 -8.47 -15.53
N ALA A 276 -22.82 -8.60 -16.84
CA ALA A 276 -24.15 -8.52 -17.46
C ALA A 276 -24.95 -9.82 -17.35
N ARG A 277 -24.34 -10.92 -16.95
CA ARG A 277 -25.02 -12.23 -16.87
C ARG A 277 -26.10 -12.25 -15.78
N PRO A 278 -27.25 -12.88 -16.02
CA PRO A 278 -28.27 -13.06 -14.99
C PRO A 278 -27.74 -13.74 -13.72
N ALA A 279 -26.82 -14.69 -13.87
CA ALA A 279 -26.19 -15.41 -12.76
C ALA A 279 -25.32 -14.52 -11.86
N PHE A 280 -24.92 -13.31 -12.29
CA PHE A 280 -23.98 -12.46 -11.55
C PHE A 280 -24.56 -12.01 -10.20
N ALA A 281 -25.80 -11.55 -10.17
CA ALA A 281 -26.46 -11.12 -8.93
C ALA A 281 -26.61 -12.28 -7.94
N ASP A 282 -26.96 -13.48 -8.41
CA ASP A 282 -27.08 -14.68 -7.58
C ASP A 282 -25.71 -15.12 -7.03
N ALA A 283 -24.66 -15.03 -7.85
CA ALA A 283 -23.29 -15.32 -7.41
C ALA A 283 -22.84 -14.34 -6.32
N CYS A 284 -23.11 -13.05 -6.46
CA CYS A 284 -22.87 -12.04 -5.44
C CYS A 284 -23.68 -12.32 -4.15
N ALA A 285 -24.96 -12.73 -4.27
CA ALA A 285 -25.78 -13.08 -3.10
C ALA A 285 -25.17 -14.27 -2.32
N ARG A 286 -24.64 -15.26 -3.01
CA ARG A 286 -23.95 -16.41 -2.36
C ARG A 286 -22.66 -15.98 -1.67
N LEU A 287 -21.85 -15.11 -2.26
CA LEU A 287 -20.69 -14.53 -1.59
C LEU A 287 -21.09 -13.68 -0.38
N ALA A 288 -22.19 -12.95 -0.48
CA ALA A 288 -22.73 -12.18 0.62
C ALA A 288 -23.19 -13.08 1.79
N GLN A 289 -23.83 -14.22 1.49
CA GLN A 289 -24.17 -15.20 2.53
C GLN A 289 -22.91 -15.70 3.23
N LYS A 290 -21.84 -16.00 2.47
CA LYS A 290 -20.54 -16.40 3.03
C LYS A 290 -19.92 -15.31 3.91
N ALA A 291 -20.04 -14.03 3.53
CA ALA A 291 -19.59 -12.91 4.37
C ALA A 291 -20.43 -12.81 5.68
N ALA A 292 -21.75 -12.98 5.61
CA ALA A 292 -22.62 -12.98 6.78
C ALA A 292 -22.24 -14.10 7.75
N ASP A 293 -21.97 -15.29 7.25
CA ASP A 293 -21.50 -16.44 8.05
C ASP A 293 -20.14 -16.17 8.67
N GLY A 294 -19.21 -15.57 7.91
CA GLY A 294 -17.91 -15.18 8.39
C GLY A 294 -17.95 -14.16 9.52
N PHE A 295 -18.84 -13.15 9.46
CA PHE A 295 -19.04 -12.22 10.58
C PHE A 295 -19.57 -12.93 11.82
N ARG A 296 -20.52 -13.89 11.67
CA ARG A 296 -21.03 -14.66 12.81
C ARG A 296 -19.96 -15.54 13.45
N ALA A 297 -19.15 -16.19 12.63
CA ALA A 297 -18.02 -17.00 13.09
C ALA A 297 -16.99 -16.16 13.85
N ALA A 298 -16.60 -15.00 13.30
CA ALA A 298 -15.67 -14.08 13.96
C ALA A 298 -16.21 -13.59 15.30
N GLU A 299 -17.51 -13.29 15.41
CA GLU A 299 -18.13 -12.91 16.69
C GLU A 299 -18.14 -14.05 17.72
N ALA A 300 -18.34 -15.28 17.26
CA ALA A 300 -18.32 -16.44 18.16
C ALA A 300 -16.90 -16.64 18.74
N GLU A 301 -15.87 -16.56 17.91
CA GLU A 301 -14.48 -16.66 18.37
C GLU A 301 -14.09 -15.53 19.33
N LEU A 302 -14.55 -14.29 19.10
CA LEU A 302 -14.27 -13.16 19.99
C LEU A 302 -14.78 -13.34 21.44
N ARG A 303 -15.64 -14.32 21.71
CA ARG A 303 -16.14 -14.58 23.09
C ARG A 303 -15.05 -15.16 23.98
N THR A 304 -14.06 -15.84 23.40
CA THR A 304 -12.96 -16.52 24.12
C THR A 304 -11.63 -15.78 24.02
N LEU A 305 -11.57 -14.69 23.27
CA LEU A 305 -10.34 -13.95 22.98
C LEU A 305 -10.24 -12.65 23.76
N ASP A 306 -9.01 -12.15 23.93
CA ASP A 306 -8.72 -10.85 24.54
C ASP A 306 -9.24 -9.69 23.65
N ARG A 307 -10.44 -9.23 23.98
CA ARG A 307 -11.14 -8.17 23.24
C ARG A 307 -10.44 -6.82 23.31
N GLU A 308 -9.68 -6.56 24.38
CA GLU A 308 -8.96 -5.30 24.53
C GLU A 308 -7.81 -5.20 23.50
N ARG A 309 -7.01 -6.25 23.41
CA ARG A 309 -5.96 -6.34 22.40
C ARG A 309 -6.51 -6.36 20.97
N LEU A 310 -7.65 -7.01 20.76
CA LEU A 310 -8.32 -7.11 19.45
C LEU A 310 -9.19 -5.89 19.12
N ARG A 311 -9.22 -4.86 19.95
CA ARG A 311 -10.05 -3.66 19.74
C ARG A 311 -9.90 -3.02 18.34
N PRO A 312 -8.70 -2.91 17.74
CA PRO A 312 -8.58 -2.40 16.37
C PRO A 312 -9.30 -3.28 15.34
N ALA A 313 -9.21 -4.61 15.46
CA ALA A 313 -9.90 -5.56 14.59
C ALA A 313 -11.43 -5.50 14.78
N ILE A 314 -11.90 -5.36 16.01
CA ILE A 314 -13.33 -5.21 16.33
C ILE A 314 -13.91 -3.94 15.69
N LEU A 315 -13.19 -2.83 15.72
CA LEU A 315 -13.60 -1.59 15.04
C LEU A 315 -13.65 -1.75 13.51
N MET A 316 -12.69 -2.48 12.94
CA MET A 316 -12.71 -2.80 11.51
C MET A 316 -13.91 -3.69 11.17
N MET A 317 -14.14 -4.74 11.95
CA MET A 317 -15.29 -5.62 11.77
C MET A 317 -16.61 -4.84 11.79
N ALA A 318 -16.80 -3.94 12.75
CA ALA A 318 -18.00 -3.12 12.84
C ALA A 318 -18.17 -2.19 11.63
N ALA A 319 -17.09 -1.58 11.15
CA ALA A 319 -17.10 -0.72 9.97
C ALA A 319 -17.49 -1.49 8.70
N TYR A 320 -16.88 -2.66 8.49
CA TYR A 320 -17.16 -3.50 7.33
C TYR A 320 -18.54 -4.15 7.39
N ARG A 321 -18.98 -4.57 8.56
CA ARG A 321 -20.36 -5.05 8.76
C ARG A 321 -21.36 -3.98 8.34
N ARG A 322 -21.15 -2.73 8.75
CA ARG A 322 -22.02 -1.63 8.35
C ARG A 322 -22.02 -1.36 6.84
N LEU A 323 -20.87 -1.48 6.17
CA LEU A 323 -20.80 -1.42 4.71
C LEU A 323 -21.57 -2.58 4.06
N PHE A 324 -21.36 -3.79 4.55
CA PHE A 324 -22.04 -4.99 4.10
C PHE A 324 -23.58 -4.88 4.24
N GLU A 325 -24.07 -4.46 5.40
CA GLU A 325 -25.51 -4.26 5.65
C GLU A 325 -26.13 -3.27 4.66
N LYS A 326 -25.42 -2.20 4.31
CA LYS A 326 -25.87 -1.22 3.31
C LYS A 326 -25.96 -1.82 1.90
N MET A 327 -25.04 -2.68 1.53
CA MET A 327 -25.06 -3.38 0.25
C MET A 327 -26.20 -4.42 0.23
N ALA A 328 -26.32 -5.23 1.28
CA ALA A 328 -27.35 -6.24 1.40
C ALA A 328 -28.77 -5.64 1.37
N ALA A 329 -28.98 -4.50 2.01
CA ALA A 329 -30.27 -3.80 1.98
C ALA A 329 -30.69 -3.28 0.59
N ARG A 330 -29.73 -3.05 -0.32
CA ARG A 330 -30.00 -2.64 -1.72
C ARG A 330 -30.21 -3.82 -2.66
N GLY A 331 -29.74 -5.00 -2.26
CA GLY A 331 -29.61 -6.15 -3.12
C GLY A 331 -28.38 -6.09 -4.03
N TRP A 332 -28.14 -7.16 -4.77
CA TRP A 332 -26.87 -7.40 -5.49
C TRP A 332 -26.92 -7.03 -6.98
N THR A 333 -28.06 -6.52 -7.44
CA THR A 333 -28.21 -5.87 -8.77
C THR A 333 -27.74 -4.43 -8.75
N ASP A 334 -27.80 -3.74 -7.60
CA ASP A 334 -27.27 -2.40 -7.41
C ASP A 334 -25.79 -2.46 -6.99
N ARG A 335 -24.89 -2.30 -7.96
CA ARG A 335 -23.44 -2.42 -7.80
C ARG A 335 -22.73 -1.14 -7.32
N ARG A 336 -23.47 -0.06 -7.02
CA ARG A 336 -22.86 1.18 -6.54
C ARG A 336 -22.06 0.95 -5.28
N ALA A 337 -20.82 1.46 -5.22
CA ALA A 337 -19.95 1.30 -4.05
C ALA A 337 -20.59 1.90 -2.78
N ALA A 338 -20.69 1.09 -1.73
CA ALA A 338 -21.20 1.55 -0.44
C ALA A 338 -20.14 2.39 0.30
N ARG A 339 -20.62 3.42 1.00
CA ARG A 339 -19.76 4.31 1.81
C ARG A 339 -20.33 4.51 3.19
N LEU A 340 -19.45 4.62 4.19
CA LEU A 340 -19.84 4.99 5.56
C LEU A 340 -20.14 6.49 5.62
N THR A 341 -21.32 6.84 6.11
CA THR A 341 -21.70 8.22 6.43
C THR A 341 -21.03 8.69 7.71
N LEU A 342 -21.13 9.98 8.02
CA LEU A 342 -20.64 10.53 9.29
C LEU A 342 -21.39 9.89 10.48
N ARG A 343 -22.71 9.66 10.35
CA ARG A 343 -23.53 8.98 11.37
C ARG A 343 -23.04 7.56 11.62
N ASP A 344 -22.74 6.78 10.57
CA ASP A 344 -22.18 5.44 10.71
C ASP A 344 -20.85 5.47 11.47
N LYS A 345 -19.96 6.41 11.12
CA LYS A 345 -18.65 6.57 11.77
C LYS A 345 -18.75 6.95 13.23
N LEU A 346 -19.72 7.79 13.60
CA LEU A 346 -20.01 8.17 14.98
C LEU A 346 -20.61 6.99 15.76
N ALA A 347 -21.55 6.24 15.19
CA ALA A 347 -22.14 5.06 15.82
C ALA A 347 -21.07 3.99 16.13
N ILE A 348 -20.16 3.71 15.17
CA ILE A 348 -19.03 2.80 15.37
C ILE A 348 -18.09 3.32 16.47
N ALA A 349 -17.84 4.63 16.52
CA ALA A 349 -17.01 5.22 17.57
C ALA A 349 -17.66 5.16 18.96
N MET A 350 -18.97 5.30 19.05
CA MET A 350 -19.71 5.20 20.33
C MET A 350 -19.78 3.77 20.87
N GLN A 351 -19.79 2.74 20.03
CA GLN A 351 -19.64 1.34 20.46
C GLN A 351 -18.32 1.09 21.22
N ARG A 352 -17.35 2.04 21.09
CA ARG A 352 -16.11 2.03 21.88
C ARG A 352 -16.31 2.20 23.38
N THR A 353 -17.37 2.89 23.81
CA THR A 353 -17.60 3.25 25.22
C THR A 353 -18.54 2.28 25.94
N ALA A 354 -19.40 1.57 25.21
CA ALA A 354 -20.42 0.69 25.81
C ALA A 354 -19.92 -0.74 26.07
N ALA A 355 -18.73 -1.15 25.61
CA ALA A 355 -18.27 -2.54 25.63
C ALA A 355 -17.24 -2.86 26.72
N VAL A 356 -17.10 -2.02 27.75
CA VAL A 356 -16.29 -2.33 28.95
C VAL A 356 -17.21 -2.27 30.17
N PRO A 357 -17.74 -3.40 30.67
CA PRO A 357 -18.18 -3.46 32.04
C PRO A 357 -16.95 -3.23 32.92
N ARG A 358 -16.98 -2.18 33.74
CA ARG A 358 -16.04 -2.01 34.84
C ARG A 358 -16.39 -3.11 35.85
N GLY A 359 -15.58 -4.18 35.87
CA GLY A 359 -15.47 -5.09 36.97
C GLY A 359 -14.38 -4.63 37.92
#